data_5b49eff4828114533c7a8f2f7a6764ab
#
_entry.id   5b49eff4828114533c7a8f2f7a6764ab
#
_cell.length_a   1.000
_cell.length_b   1.000
_cell.length_c   1.000
_cell.angle_alpha   90.00
_cell.angle_beta   90.00
_cell.angle_gamma   90.00
#
_symmetry.space_group_name_H-M   'P 1'
#
loop_
_entity.id
_entity.type
_entity.pdbx_description
1 polymer ?
#
loop_
_entity_poly.entity_id
_entity_poly.type
_entity_poly.pdbx_seq_one_letter_code
_entity_poly.pdbx_strand_id
1 'polypeptide(L)'
;IIDFASKYGIEYIIMDEGWARNTRDPFNSNPDINLPELIKYGKSKNVDIILWLTWLTTEKNFSLFEKFAEWGIAGVKVDFMDRSDQWMVNFYERVAKEAAKHKLMVDFHGSFKPAGLERRYPNVISYEGVLGLEQGGNCKPENSIYLPFMRNAVGPMDFTPGSMFSAQPNDNRSTFSNAMGTGTRAYQMALYV
;
A
#
# COMPACT_ATOMS: atom_id res chain seq x y z
N ILE A 1 14.78 7.52 4.17
CA ILE A 1 13.69 7.31 3.18
C ILE A 1 13.16 8.65 2.70
N ILE A 2 12.70 9.58 3.56
CA ILE A 2 12.16 10.91 3.17
C ILE A 2 13.15 11.69 2.31
N ASP A 3 14.43 11.77 2.70
CA ASP A 3 15.45 12.48 1.90
C ASP A 3 15.68 11.85 0.53
N PHE A 4 15.59 10.53 0.45
CA PHE A 4 15.66 9.81 -0.82
C PHE A 4 14.44 10.15 -1.69
N ALA A 5 13.24 10.08 -1.14
CA ALA A 5 12.01 10.42 -1.84
C ALA A 5 12.08 11.85 -2.39
N SER A 6 12.43 12.82 -1.54
CA SER A 6 12.62 14.21 -1.93
C SER A 6 13.64 14.40 -3.06
N LYS A 7 14.79 13.73 -2.95
CA LYS A 7 15.88 13.83 -3.94
C LYS A 7 15.44 13.34 -5.33
N TYR A 8 14.58 12.32 -5.39
CA TYR A 8 14.16 11.70 -6.63
C TYR A 8 12.74 12.07 -7.07
N GLY A 9 12.13 13.08 -6.44
CA GLY A 9 10.82 13.59 -6.83
C GLY A 9 9.66 12.65 -6.51
N ILE A 10 9.83 11.78 -5.50
CA ILE A 10 8.77 10.92 -4.99
C ILE A 10 7.95 11.74 -3.99
N GLU A 11 6.69 11.96 -4.29
CA GLU A 11 5.83 12.88 -3.53
C GLU A 11 5.28 12.26 -2.24
N TYR A 12 5.17 10.94 -2.18
CA TYR A 12 4.54 10.23 -1.06
C TYR A 12 5.37 9.04 -0.61
N ILE A 13 5.33 8.76 0.69
CA ILE A 13 5.82 7.50 1.26
C ILE A 13 4.71 6.85 2.07
N ILE A 14 4.63 5.53 2.00
CA ILE A 14 3.74 4.73 2.84
C ILE A 14 4.51 4.27 4.08
N MET A 15 4.00 4.58 5.26
CA MET A 15 4.41 3.93 6.48
C MET A 15 3.51 2.73 6.69
N ASP A 16 4.08 1.57 6.38
CA ASP A 16 3.39 0.27 6.44
C ASP A 16 3.18 -0.22 7.88
N GLU A 17 2.79 -1.47 8.09
CA GLU A 17 2.58 -2.05 9.42
C GLU A 17 3.74 -1.73 10.37
N GLY A 18 3.42 -1.37 11.61
CA GLY A 18 4.41 -1.03 12.64
C GLY A 18 4.51 0.46 12.96
N TRP A 19 3.92 1.35 12.18
CA TRP A 19 3.86 2.78 12.51
C TRP A 19 2.99 3.07 13.74
N ALA A 20 1.89 2.30 13.90
CA ALA A 20 1.00 2.38 15.05
C ALA A 20 1.47 1.44 16.16
N ARG A 21 1.04 1.71 17.38
CA ARG A 21 1.34 0.89 18.57
C ARG A 21 0.94 -0.58 18.39
N ASN A 22 -0.14 -0.81 17.69
CA ASN A 22 -0.59 -2.11 17.20
C ASN A 22 -1.63 -1.91 16.09
N THR A 23 -1.97 -2.98 15.38
CA THR A 23 -2.89 -2.93 14.23
C THR A 23 -4.34 -2.58 14.56
N ARG A 24 -4.72 -2.48 15.84
CA ARG A 24 -6.08 -2.16 16.31
C ARG A 24 -6.20 -0.76 16.90
N ASP A 25 -5.08 -0.07 17.07
CA ASP A 25 -5.03 1.29 17.66
C ASP A 25 -4.47 2.28 16.63
N PRO A 26 -5.34 2.91 15.82
CA PRO A 26 -4.91 3.83 14.77
C PRO A 26 -4.63 5.25 15.31
N PHE A 27 -4.79 5.50 16.61
CA PHE A 27 -4.68 6.83 17.18
C PHE A 27 -3.38 7.06 17.95
N ASN A 28 -2.62 6.00 18.20
CA ASN A 28 -1.36 6.06 18.91
C ASN A 28 -0.24 5.46 18.05
N SER A 29 0.79 6.26 17.79
CA SER A 29 1.99 5.77 17.10
C SER A 29 2.77 4.78 17.97
N ASN A 30 3.57 3.96 17.32
CA ASN A 30 4.59 3.15 17.97
C ASN A 30 5.51 4.07 18.79
N PRO A 31 5.82 3.75 20.05
CA PRO A 31 6.70 4.56 20.90
C PRO A 31 8.07 4.87 20.29
N ASP A 32 8.58 3.99 19.43
CA ASP A 32 9.87 4.16 18.75
C ASP A 32 9.78 5.07 17.51
N ILE A 33 8.56 5.55 17.18
CA ILE A 33 8.29 6.39 16.00
C ILE A 33 7.72 7.74 16.43
N ASN A 34 8.48 8.80 16.21
CA ASN A 34 7.98 10.16 16.37
C ASN A 34 7.20 10.62 15.12
N LEU A 35 5.97 10.13 14.97
CA LEU A 35 5.13 10.40 13.81
C LEU A 35 4.93 11.91 13.55
N PRO A 36 4.64 12.77 14.54
CA PRO A 36 4.48 14.20 14.30
C PRO A 36 5.74 14.86 13.70
N GLU A 37 6.92 14.45 14.17
CA GLU A 37 8.19 14.95 13.63
C GLU A 37 8.42 14.48 12.19
N LEU A 38 8.12 13.21 11.90
CA LEU A 38 8.24 12.66 10.55
C LEU A 38 7.31 13.37 9.56
N ILE A 39 6.07 13.65 9.94
CA ILE A 39 5.11 14.42 9.13
C ILE A 39 5.66 15.82 8.85
N LYS A 40 6.10 16.53 9.88
CA LYS A 40 6.69 17.87 9.75
C LYS A 40 7.93 17.85 8.85
N TYR A 41 8.80 16.87 9.05
CA TYR A 41 10.02 16.72 8.25
C TYR A 41 9.69 16.41 6.79
N GLY A 42 8.78 15.46 6.54
CA GLY A 42 8.31 15.12 5.21
C GLY A 42 7.78 16.35 4.46
N LYS A 43 6.89 17.12 5.09
CA LYS A 43 6.36 18.37 4.50
C LYS A 43 7.46 19.37 4.17
N SER A 44 8.50 19.49 4.99
CA SER A 44 9.65 20.39 4.72
C SER A 44 10.47 19.93 3.51
N LYS A 45 10.31 18.69 3.09
CA LYS A 45 10.99 18.04 1.95
C LYS A 45 10.08 17.82 0.74
N ASN A 46 8.84 18.32 0.77
CA ASN A 46 7.79 18.03 -0.21
C ASN A 46 7.50 16.54 -0.39
N VAL A 47 7.52 15.80 0.72
CA VAL A 47 7.17 14.38 0.78
C VAL A 47 6.08 14.19 1.83
N ASP A 48 4.92 13.76 1.42
CA ASP A 48 3.81 13.51 2.32
C ASP A 48 3.75 12.03 2.75
N ILE A 49 3.02 11.76 3.84
CA ILE A 49 2.94 10.44 4.45
C ILE A 49 1.55 9.85 4.27
N ILE A 50 1.51 8.59 3.89
CA ILE A 50 0.34 7.73 3.84
C ILE A 50 0.50 6.68 4.94
N LEU A 51 -0.58 6.38 5.68
CA LEU A 51 -0.54 5.42 6.79
C LEU A 51 -1.29 4.12 6.45
N TRP A 52 -0.68 3.01 6.75
CA TRP A 52 -1.27 1.68 6.60
C TRP A 52 -2.26 1.36 7.72
N LEU A 53 -3.34 0.68 7.38
CA LEU A 53 -4.41 0.26 8.29
C LEU A 53 -4.99 -1.09 7.85
N THR A 54 -5.45 -1.89 8.81
CA THR A 54 -6.33 -3.03 8.45
C THR A 54 -7.75 -2.53 8.16
N TRP A 55 -8.48 -3.22 7.28
CA TRP A 55 -9.88 -2.92 7.00
C TRP A 55 -10.74 -2.94 8.28
N LEU A 56 -10.49 -3.91 9.17
CA LEU A 56 -11.27 -4.06 10.40
C LEU A 56 -11.07 -2.89 11.37
N THR A 57 -9.83 -2.38 11.47
CA THR A 57 -9.54 -1.20 12.28
C THR A 57 -10.20 0.05 11.68
N THR A 58 -10.15 0.18 10.36
CA THR A 58 -10.82 1.26 9.64
C THR A 58 -12.34 1.21 9.84
N GLU A 59 -12.96 0.03 9.69
CA GLU A 59 -14.42 -0.13 9.89
C GLU A 59 -14.87 0.26 11.30
N LYS A 60 -14.09 -0.04 12.30
CA LYS A 60 -14.39 0.28 13.70
C LYS A 60 -14.16 1.73 14.07
N ASN A 61 -13.40 2.48 13.28
CA ASN A 61 -12.88 3.80 13.65
C ASN A 61 -12.94 4.80 12.49
N PHE A 62 -14.09 5.01 11.87
CA PHE A 62 -14.21 5.94 10.73
C PHE A 62 -13.81 7.39 11.07
N SER A 63 -13.83 7.79 12.34
CA SER A 63 -13.29 9.08 12.81
C SER A 63 -11.78 9.26 12.58
N LEU A 64 -11.07 8.17 12.24
CA LEU A 64 -9.64 8.25 11.92
C LEU A 64 -9.35 9.14 10.70
N PHE A 65 -10.27 9.22 9.74
CA PHE A 65 -10.05 10.04 8.54
C PHE A 65 -9.94 11.54 8.88
N GLU A 66 -10.85 12.04 9.71
CA GLU A 66 -10.77 13.40 10.23
C GLU A 66 -9.47 13.61 11.01
N LYS A 67 -9.15 12.69 11.90
CA LYS A 67 -7.94 12.78 12.75
C LYS A 67 -6.65 12.77 11.94
N PHE A 68 -6.57 11.93 10.92
CA PHE A 68 -5.39 11.85 10.05
C PHE A 68 -5.22 13.12 9.20
N ALA A 69 -6.33 13.69 8.73
CA ALA A 69 -6.30 14.99 8.06
C ALA A 69 -5.79 16.10 8.99
N GLU A 70 -6.23 16.13 10.26
CA GLU A 70 -5.71 17.05 11.27
C GLU A 70 -4.21 16.86 11.52
N TRP A 71 -3.71 15.63 11.51
CA TRP A 71 -2.28 15.35 11.63
C TRP A 71 -1.49 15.78 10.40
N GLY A 72 -2.16 16.00 9.27
CA GLY A 72 -1.54 16.36 8.01
C GLY A 72 -1.06 15.15 7.21
N ILE A 73 -1.66 13.98 7.43
CA ILE A 73 -1.49 12.77 6.63
C ILE A 73 -2.14 12.98 5.27
N ALA A 74 -1.54 12.45 4.21
CA ALA A 74 -2.02 12.60 2.83
C ALA A 74 -3.00 11.52 2.40
N GLY A 75 -2.98 10.35 3.05
CA GLY A 75 -3.83 9.24 2.65
C GLY A 75 -3.69 8.02 3.55
N VAL A 76 -4.43 6.98 3.19
CA VAL A 76 -4.43 5.69 3.87
C VAL A 76 -4.23 4.55 2.90
N LYS A 77 -3.45 3.55 3.30
CA LYS A 77 -3.40 2.23 2.69
C LYS A 77 -4.25 1.30 3.54
N VAL A 78 -5.37 0.83 3.02
CA VAL A 78 -6.31 -0.06 3.73
C VAL A 78 -6.14 -1.48 3.23
N ASP A 79 -5.86 -2.41 4.13
CA ASP A 79 -5.37 -3.73 3.79
C ASP A 79 -6.19 -4.88 4.40
N PHE A 80 -5.97 -6.09 3.87
CA PHE A 80 -6.50 -7.36 4.36
C PHE A 80 -8.01 -7.55 4.18
N MET A 81 -8.62 -6.94 3.16
CA MET A 81 -10.03 -7.19 2.86
C MET A 81 -10.28 -8.66 2.48
N ASP A 82 -9.45 -9.22 1.61
CA ASP A 82 -9.43 -10.65 1.20
C ASP A 82 -10.80 -11.27 0.87
N ARG A 83 -11.76 -10.44 0.50
CA ARG A 83 -13.13 -10.82 0.15
C ARG A 83 -13.77 -9.81 -0.78
N SER A 84 -14.81 -10.24 -1.50
CA SER A 84 -15.49 -9.43 -2.52
C SER A 84 -17.02 -9.57 -2.50
N ASP A 85 -17.58 -9.96 -1.35
CA ASP A 85 -19.03 -9.96 -1.15
C ASP A 85 -19.62 -8.53 -1.09
N GLN A 86 -20.92 -8.43 -1.19
CA GLN A 86 -21.62 -7.13 -1.27
C GLN A 86 -21.31 -6.21 -0.08
N TRP A 87 -21.15 -6.76 1.11
CA TRP A 87 -20.83 -5.95 2.28
C TRP A 87 -19.45 -5.30 2.14
N MET A 88 -18.45 -6.08 1.70
CA MET A 88 -17.10 -5.58 1.48
C MET A 88 -17.05 -4.57 0.33
N VAL A 89 -17.76 -4.81 -0.76
CA VAL A 89 -17.86 -3.84 -1.87
C VAL A 89 -18.42 -2.50 -1.37
N ASN A 90 -19.45 -2.53 -0.52
CA ASN A 90 -19.98 -1.33 0.11
C ASN A 90 -18.99 -0.67 1.09
N PHE A 91 -18.12 -1.46 1.74
CA PHE A 91 -17.06 -0.93 2.60
C PHE A 91 -16.06 -0.11 1.80
N TYR A 92 -15.60 -0.58 0.64
CA TYR A 92 -14.71 0.19 -0.26
C TYR A 92 -15.32 1.56 -0.59
N GLU A 93 -16.59 1.59 -0.96
CA GLU A 93 -17.27 2.86 -1.28
C GLU A 93 -17.37 3.78 -0.06
N ARG A 94 -17.69 3.25 1.11
CA ARG A 94 -17.75 4.03 2.36
C ARG A 94 -16.41 4.64 2.71
N VAL A 95 -15.32 3.87 2.60
CA VAL A 95 -13.94 4.35 2.84
C VAL A 95 -13.59 5.44 1.84
N ALA A 96 -13.77 5.21 0.55
CA ALA A 96 -13.47 6.18 -0.50
C ALA A 96 -14.20 7.50 -0.29
N LYS A 97 -15.50 7.43 0.01
CA LYS A 97 -16.36 8.60 0.28
C LYS A 97 -15.92 9.36 1.52
N GLU A 98 -15.62 8.67 2.62
CA GLU A 98 -15.22 9.33 3.86
C GLU A 98 -13.85 9.97 3.72
N ALA A 99 -12.88 9.25 3.18
CA ALA A 99 -11.55 9.79 2.90
C ALA A 99 -11.61 11.04 1.99
N ALA A 100 -12.48 11.03 0.97
CA ALA A 100 -12.67 12.18 0.08
C ALA A 100 -13.14 13.45 0.81
N LYS A 101 -14.01 13.33 1.82
CA LYS A 101 -14.46 14.48 2.63
C LYS A 101 -13.28 15.18 3.32
N HIS A 102 -12.29 14.39 3.72
CA HIS A 102 -11.11 14.87 4.42
C HIS A 102 -9.91 15.09 3.49
N LYS A 103 -10.11 14.99 2.16
CA LYS A 103 -9.08 15.15 1.13
C LYS A 103 -7.92 14.15 1.27
N LEU A 104 -8.23 12.95 1.72
CA LEU A 104 -7.26 11.86 1.86
C LEU A 104 -7.32 10.94 0.66
N MET A 105 -6.16 10.53 0.18
CA MET A 105 -6.00 9.46 -0.81
C MET A 105 -6.24 8.10 -0.18
N VAL A 106 -6.62 7.13 -1.02
CA VAL A 106 -6.82 5.74 -0.60
C VAL A 106 -6.11 4.81 -1.57
N ASP A 107 -5.34 3.89 -1.01
CA ASP A 107 -4.77 2.72 -1.67
C ASP A 107 -5.34 1.47 -1.00
N PHE A 108 -5.84 0.52 -1.79
CA PHE A 108 -6.44 -0.71 -1.29
C PHE A 108 -5.55 -1.91 -1.54
N HIS A 109 -5.12 -2.57 -0.45
CA HIS A 109 -4.34 -3.81 -0.44
C HIS A 109 -5.14 -5.00 0.10
N GLY A 110 -4.69 -6.23 -0.15
CA GLY A 110 -5.52 -7.41 0.11
C GLY A 110 -6.88 -7.28 -0.59
N SER A 111 -6.89 -6.65 -1.74
CA SER A 111 -8.09 -6.16 -2.42
C SER A 111 -8.35 -6.93 -3.72
N PHE A 112 -9.59 -6.87 -4.22
CA PHE A 112 -9.86 -7.26 -5.59
C PHE A 112 -9.40 -6.16 -6.57
N LYS A 113 -9.34 -6.51 -7.88
CA LYS A 113 -9.01 -5.58 -8.96
C LYS A 113 -9.97 -4.39 -9.05
N PRO A 114 -9.58 -3.24 -9.62
CA PRO A 114 -10.46 -2.10 -9.84
C PRO A 114 -11.75 -2.48 -10.56
N ALA A 115 -12.85 -1.87 -10.16
CA ALA A 115 -14.19 -2.07 -10.72
C ALA A 115 -14.90 -0.75 -11.03
N GLY A 116 -14.17 0.35 -11.18
CA GLY A 116 -14.69 1.67 -11.56
C GLY A 116 -14.99 2.60 -10.40
N LEU A 117 -14.72 2.21 -9.16
CA LEU A 117 -14.93 3.06 -7.98
C LEU A 117 -14.08 4.36 -8.07
N GLU A 118 -12.87 4.26 -8.58
CA GLU A 118 -11.91 5.35 -8.80
C GLU A 118 -12.44 6.44 -9.76
N ARG A 119 -13.40 6.10 -10.62
CA ARG A 119 -14.08 7.08 -11.49
C ARG A 119 -15.07 7.95 -10.73
N ARG A 120 -15.69 7.39 -9.69
CA ARG A 120 -16.61 8.10 -8.82
C ARG A 120 -15.90 8.82 -7.69
N TYR A 121 -14.83 8.22 -7.18
CA TYR A 121 -13.99 8.71 -6.10
C TYR A 121 -12.52 8.77 -6.54
N PRO A 122 -12.09 9.86 -7.21
CA PRO A 122 -10.74 9.98 -7.76
C PRO A 122 -9.62 9.99 -6.70
N ASN A 123 -9.97 10.10 -5.43
CA ASN A 123 -9.04 9.93 -4.32
C ASN A 123 -8.63 8.48 -4.09
N VAL A 124 -9.29 7.50 -4.70
CA VAL A 124 -8.81 6.11 -4.76
C VAL A 124 -7.77 6.04 -5.87
N ILE A 125 -6.51 5.95 -5.48
CA ILE A 125 -5.38 6.08 -6.39
C ILE A 125 -4.89 4.73 -6.93
N SER A 126 -5.00 3.66 -6.16
CA SER A 126 -4.51 2.34 -6.55
C SER A 126 -5.21 1.21 -5.80
N TYR A 127 -5.00 0.02 -6.33
CA TYR A 127 -5.39 -1.26 -5.74
C TYR A 127 -4.27 -2.26 -5.98
N GLU A 128 -4.01 -3.13 -5.01
CA GLU A 128 -3.17 -4.29 -5.26
C GLU A 128 -3.87 -5.23 -6.27
N GLY A 129 -4.86 -5.98 -5.84
CA GLY A 129 -5.67 -6.86 -6.67
C GLY A 129 -4.87 -7.77 -7.62
N VAL A 130 -3.68 -8.19 -7.21
CA VAL A 130 -2.73 -8.97 -7.99
C VAL A 130 -1.83 -9.78 -7.05
N LEU A 131 -1.36 -10.91 -7.53
CA LEU A 131 -0.36 -11.71 -6.79
C LEU A 131 1.03 -11.12 -7.09
N GLY A 132 1.56 -10.33 -6.15
CA GLY A 132 2.88 -9.72 -6.25
C GLY A 132 4.02 -10.61 -5.76
N LEU A 133 5.26 -10.14 -5.93
CA LEU A 133 6.46 -10.92 -5.57
C LEU A 133 6.68 -11.04 -4.05
N GLU A 134 5.99 -10.29 -3.22
CA GLU A 134 6.00 -10.49 -1.76
C GLU A 134 5.51 -11.89 -1.38
N GLN A 135 4.67 -12.52 -2.24
CA GLN A 135 4.18 -13.88 -2.04
C GLN A 135 5.25 -14.97 -2.27
N GLY A 136 6.50 -14.56 -2.46
CA GLY A 136 7.66 -15.45 -2.54
C GLY A 136 7.55 -16.45 -3.68
N GLY A 137 7.73 -17.74 -3.37
CA GLY A 137 7.72 -18.81 -4.36
C GLY A 137 6.41 -19.02 -5.11
N ASN A 138 5.31 -18.40 -4.67
CA ASN A 138 4.01 -18.48 -5.33
C ASN A 138 3.92 -17.55 -6.55
N CYS A 139 4.75 -16.51 -6.61
CA CYS A 139 4.83 -15.59 -7.73
C CYS A 139 6.17 -15.78 -8.45
N LYS A 140 6.09 -16.18 -9.72
CA LYS A 140 7.26 -16.47 -10.56
C LYS A 140 7.52 -15.34 -11.57
N PRO A 141 8.76 -15.16 -12.05
CA PRO A 141 9.07 -14.17 -13.07
C PRO A 141 8.20 -14.25 -14.32
N GLU A 142 7.79 -15.45 -14.71
CA GLU A 142 6.91 -15.66 -15.86
C GLU A 142 5.57 -14.97 -15.73
N ASN A 143 5.08 -14.76 -14.51
CA ASN A 143 3.83 -14.05 -14.26
C ASN A 143 3.90 -12.59 -14.71
N SER A 144 5.07 -11.96 -14.64
CA SER A 144 5.28 -10.56 -15.04
C SER A 144 5.05 -10.32 -16.55
N ILE A 145 5.12 -11.36 -17.36
CA ILE A 145 4.83 -11.28 -18.80
C ILE A 145 3.33 -11.09 -19.04
N TYR A 146 2.49 -11.67 -18.20
CA TYR A 146 1.04 -11.69 -18.38
C TYR A 146 0.31 -10.61 -17.58
N LEU A 147 0.81 -10.29 -16.40
CA LEU A 147 0.14 -9.38 -15.46
C LEU A 147 -0.18 -8.00 -16.04
N PRO A 148 0.73 -7.31 -16.75
CA PRO A 148 0.41 -6.02 -17.36
C PRO A 148 -0.77 -6.07 -18.30
N PHE A 149 -0.87 -7.12 -19.11
CA PHE A 149 -1.94 -7.28 -20.08
C PHE A 149 -3.28 -7.68 -19.44
N MET A 150 -3.24 -8.54 -18.43
CA MET A 150 -4.45 -9.03 -17.77
C MET A 150 -4.96 -8.05 -16.73
N ARG A 151 -4.07 -7.62 -15.82
CA ARG A 151 -4.46 -6.83 -14.65
C ARG A 151 -4.66 -5.36 -15.00
N ASN A 152 -3.78 -4.76 -15.79
CA ASN A 152 -3.88 -3.35 -16.15
C ASN A 152 -5.00 -3.05 -17.15
N ALA A 153 -5.64 -4.07 -17.74
CA ALA A 153 -6.85 -3.89 -18.54
C ALA A 153 -8.00 -3.22 -17.78
N VAL A 154 -8.01 -3.31 -16.44
CA VAL A 154 -9.04 -2.74 -15.56
C VAL A 154 -8.55 -1.54 -14.74
N GLY A 155 -7.29 -1.15 -14.89
CA GLY A 155 -6.68 0.00 -14.21
C GLY A 155 -5.30 -0.31 -13.63
N PRO A 156 -4.65 0.67 -13.03
CA PRO A 156 -3.33 0.52 -12.42
C PRO A 156 -3.34 -0.50 -11.29
N MET A 157 -2.19 -1.04 -10.97
CA MET A 157 -1.98 -1.93 -9.83
C MET A 157 -0.84 -1.43 -8.95
N ASP A 158 -0.98 -1.66 -7.66
CA ASP A 158 0.12 -1.55 -6.71
C ASP A 158 0.78 -2.92 -6.57
N PHE A 159 1.76 -3.18 -7.44
CA PHE A 159 2.45 -4.45 -7.53
C PHE A 159 3.63 -4.48 -6.57
N THR A 160 3.66 -5.44 -5.64
CA THR A 160 4.80 -5.65 -4.76
C THR A 160 5.96 -6.28 -5.53
N PRO A 161 7.08 -5.56 -5.74
CA PRO A 161 8.13 -6.01 -6.65
C PRO A 161 9.10 -7.05 -6.03
N GLY A 162 8.94 -7.37 -4.76
CA GLY A 162 9.75 -8.36 -4.07
C GLY A 162 11.07 -7.81 -3.53
N SER A 163 12.11 -8.64 -3.51
CA SER A 163 13.38 -8.35 -2.85
C SER A 163 14.56 -8.44 -3.81
N MET A 164 15.58 -7.60 -3.58
CA MET A 164 16.89 -7.70 -4.26
C MET A 164 17.69 -8.91 -3.82
N PHE A 165 17.38 -9.53 -2.69
CA PHE A 165 17.80 -10.88 -2.39
C PHE A 165 17.05 -11.85 -3.27
N SER A 166 17.71 -12.47 -4.22
CA SER A 166 17.09 -13.33 -5.20
C SER A 166 17.85 -14.66 -5.32
N ALA A 167 17.10 -15.72 -5.56
CA ALA A 167 17.62 -17.06 -5.79
C ALA A 167 16.85 -17.76 -6.91
N GLN A 168 17.47 -18.77 -7.51
CA GLN A 168 16.77 -19.66 -8.43
C GLN A 168 15.65 -20.43 -7.69
N PRO A 169 14.61 -20.89 -8.37
CA PRO A 169 13.45 -21.51 -7.72
C PRO A 169 13.79 -22.62 -6.73
N ASN A 170 14.79 -23.46 -7.08
CA ASN A 170 15.20 -24.59 -6.23
C ASN A 170 15.96 -24.16 -4.96
N ASP A 171 16.52 -22.96 -4.95
CA ASP A 171 17.34 -22.42 -3.85
C ASP A 171 16.62 -21.33 -3.07
N ASN A 172 15.41 -20.97 -3.47
CA ASN A 172 14.62 -19.96 -2.78
C ASN A 172 14.20 -20.45 -1.38
N ARG A 173 14.55 -19.70 -0.36
CA ARG A 173 14.25 -19.95 1.05
C ARG A 173 13.60 -18.73 1.70
N SER A 174 12.71 -18.07 0.96
CA SER A 174 12.02 -16.88 1.43
C SER A 174 11.24 -17.16 2.71
N THR A 175 11.36 -16.25 3.68
CA THR A 175 10.55 -16.21 4.89
C THR A 175 10.03 -14.78 5.08
N PHE A 176 9.05 -14.60 5.96
CA PHE A 176 8.53 -13.27 6.28
C PHE A 176 9.62 -12.30 6.75
N SER A 177 10.53 -12.77 7.59
CA SER A 177 11.65 -11.97 8.13
C SER A 177 12.86 -11.88 7.22
N ASN A 178 12.93 -12.72 6.19
CA ASN A 178 14.04 -12.76 5.21
C ASN A 178 13.47 -13.01 3.83
N ALA A 179 12.88 -11.98 3.26
CA ALA A 179 12.25 -12.05 1.96
C ALA A 179 13.26 -12.28 0.84
N MET A 180 12.97 -13.21 -0.05
CA MET A 180 13.76 -13.51 -1.25
C MET A 180 12.87 -13.49 -2.49
N GLY A 181 13.32 -12.80 -3.52
CA GLY A 181 12.70 -12.88 -4.85
C GLY A 181 13.15 -14.13 -5.61
N THR A 182 12.31 -14.66 -6.47
CA THR A 182 12.67 -15.72 -7.42
C THR A 182 13.24 -15.10 -8.69
N GLY A 183 14.36 -15.61 -9.19
CA GLY A 183 15.01 -15.14 -10.41
C GLY A 183 16.33 -14.42 -10.17
N THR A 184 16.53 -13.27 -10.80
CA THR A 184 17.78 -12.51 -10.74
C THR A 184 17.55 -11.07 -10.27
N ARG A 185 18.61 -10.41 -9.78
CA ARG A 185 18.58 -8.98 -9.46
C ARG A 185 18.27 -8.11 -10.69
N ALA A 186 18.77 -8.51 -11.86
CA ALA A 186 18.46 -7.82 -13.12
C ALA A 186 16.97 -7.84 -13.43
N TYR A 187 16.30 -8.97 -13.20
CA TYR A 187 14.86 -9.07 -13.29
C TYR A 187 14.15 -8.14 -12.28
N GLN A 188 14.60 -8.15 -11.02
CA GLN A 188 14.02 -7.25 -10.01
C GLN A 188 14.17 -5.78 -10.39
N MET A 189 15.33 -5.38 -10.92
CA MET A 189 15.52 -4.00 -11.38
C MET A 189 14.64 -3.65 -12.57
N ALA A 190 14.41 -4.58 -13.49
CA ALA A 190 13.57 -4.36 -14.66
C ALA A 190 12.08 -4.10 -14.31
N LEU A 191 11.64 -4.45 -13.11
CA LEU A 191 10.28 -4.13 -12.64
C LEU A 191 10.09 -2.63 -12.29
N TYR A 192 11.17 -1.87 -12.17
CA TYR A 192 11.15 -0.44 -11.83
C TYR A 192 11.43 0.46 -13.06
N VAL A 193 11.64 -0.11 -14.23
CA VAL A 193 11.94 0.57 -15.48
C VAL A 193 10.78 0.42 -16.44
#